data_bdc3b2a7d2f795cdcfceb9de126895af
#
_entry.id   bdc3b2a7d2f795cdcfceb9de126895af
#
_cell.length_a   1.000
_cell.length_b   1.000
_cell.length_c   1.000
_cell.angle_alpha   90.00
_cell.angle_beta   90.00
_cell.angle_gamma   90.00
#
_symmetry.space_group_name_H-M   'P 1'
#
loop_
_entity.id
_entity.type
_entity.pdbx_description
1 polymer ?
#
loop_
_entity_poly.entity_id
_entity_poly.type
_entity_poly.pdbx_seq_one_letter_code
_entity_poly.pdbx_strand_id
1 'polypeptide(L)'
;MKNTTPDSEDIRNRQIWLRCMFYAVRVVSEWFIFLNRFYFIFCFGVSYAISNHPMSFILSRSLKMVRYSLDPENPTKSCKSRGSNLRVHFKNTRETAQAIKGMHIRKANKYLKDVMVKHQCVPFRRYNGGVGRCAQAKQHDWTQGRWPKKSAEFLLHMLKNAESNAELKGLDVDSLVIEHIQVNKAPKMRRRTYRAHGRINPYMSSPCHIEMILTEKEQIVPKPEEEVSQKKKISQKKLKKQKLMARE
;
A
#
# COMPACT_ATOMS: atom_id res chain seq x y z
N MET A 1 34.11 -56.78 -6.14
CA MET A 1 34.56 -55.43 -5.76
C MET A 1 35.37 -54.89 -6.91
N LYS A 2 34.77 -54.00 -7.72
CA LYS A 2 35.44 -53.35 -8.85
C LYS A 2 35.89 -51.95 -8.41
N ASN A 3 37.22 -51.79 -8.30
CA ASN A 3 37.84 -50.48 -8.06
C ASN A 3 37.74 -49.66 -9.35
N THR A 4 36.86 -48.67 -9.39
CA THR A 4 36.80 -47.67 -10.46
C THR A 4 37.75 -46.54 -10.10
N THR A 5 38.83 -46.39 -10.86
CA THR A 5 39.72 -45.22 -10.83
C THR A 5 38.97 -44.01 -11.33
N PRO A 6 39.10 -42.83 -10.71
CA PRO A 6 38.42 -41.63 -11.18
C PRO A 6 38.94 -41.18 -12.56
N ASP A 7 38.02 -40.89 -13.48
CA ASP A 7 38.30 -40.47 -14.84
C ASP A 7 39.15 -39.21 -14.90
N SER A 8 40.12 -39.19 -15.82
CA SER A 8 41.08 -38.09 -16.04
C SER A 8 40.41 -36.77 -16.46
N GLU A 9 39.15 -36.79 -16.87
CA GLU A 9 38.34 -35.60 -17.17
C GLU A 9 37.86 -34.88 -15.91
N ASP A 10 37.54 -35.63 -14.87
CA ASP A 10 37.05 -35.06 -13.60
C ASP A 10 38.15 -34.29 -12.85
N ILE A 11 39.39 -34.75 -12.97
CA ILE A 11 40.57 -34.06 -12.42
C ILE A 11 40.87 -32.78 -13.18
N ARG A 12 40.71 -32.76 -14.49
CA ARG A 12 40.90 -31.58 -15.34
C ARG A 12 39.84 -30.51 -15.08
N ASN A 13 38.58 -30.90 -14.93
CA ASN A 13 37.47 -29.99 -14.63
C ASN A 13 37.60 -29.37 -13.23
N ARG A 14 38.08 -30.11 -12.21
CA ARG A 14 38.40 -29.55 -10.89
C ARG A 14 39.56 -28.56 -10.90
N GLN A 15 40.55 -28.77 -11.71
CA GLN A 15 41.68 -27.81 -11.84
C GLN A 15 41.27 -26.52 -12.56
N ILE A 16 40.38 -26.60 -13.55
CA ILE A 16 39.81 -25.43 -14.23
C ILE A 16 38.94 -24.63 -13.24
N TRP A 17 38.11 -25.34 -12.46
CA TRP A 17 37.24 -24.70 -11.46
C TRP A 17 38.02 -23.97 -10.36
N LEU A 18 39.09 -24.57 -9.85
CA LEU A 18 40.00 -23.94 -8.88
C LEU A 18 40.71 -22.72 -9.47
N ARG A 19 41.14 -22.77 -10.72
CA ARG A 19 41.76 -21.61 -11.39
C ARG A 19 40.76 -20.46 -11.58
N CYS A 20 39.52 -20.73 -11.97
CA CYS A 20 38.47 -19.70 -12.09
C CYS A 20 38.14 -19.08 -10.73
N MET A 21 38.11 -19.88 -9.67
CA MET A 21 37.84 -19.40 -8.32
C MET A 21 38.99 -18.51 -7.77
N PHE A 22 40.24 -18.88 -8.03
CA PHE A 22 41.40 -18.04 -7.68
C PHE A 22 41.44 -16.73 -8.47
N TYR A 23 41.01 -16.75 -9.74
CA TYR A 23 40.93 -15.54 -10.55
C TYR A 23 39.84 -14.59 -10.07
N ALA A 24 38.66 -15.12 -9.67
CA ALA A 24 37.57 -14.33 -9.12
C ALA A 24 37.94 -13.68 -7.78
N VAL A 25 38.61 -14.42 -6.89
CA VAL A 25 39.08 -13.87 -5.60
C VAL A 25 40.12 -12.77 -5.79
N ARG A 26 41.01 -12.92 -6.78
CA ARG A 26 42.02 -11.92 -7.08
C ARG A 26 41.43 -10.63 -7.67
N VAL A 27 40.42 -10.73 -8.52
CA VAL A 27 39.70 -9.56 -9.08
C VAL A 27 38.94 -8.81 -7.98
N VAL A 28 38.31 -9.54 -7.05
CA VAL A 28 37.60 -8.93 -5.92
C VAL A 28 38.53 -8.25 -4.95
N SER A 29 39.74 -8.81 -4.70
CA SER A 29 40.73 -8.17 -3.82
C SER A 29 41.34 -6.89 -4.44
N GLU A 30 41.56 -6.85 -5.74
CA GLU A 30 42.03 -5.64 -6.43
C GLU A 30 40.94 -4.55 -6.46
N TRP A 31 39.67 -4.93 -6.61
CA TRP A 31 38.55 -3.99 -6.50
C TRP A 31 38.41 -3.41 -5.10
N PHE A 32 38.64 -4.21 -4.07
CA PHE A 32 38.60 -3.76 -2.68
C PHE A 32 39.75 -2.78 -2.34
N ILE A 33 40.92 -3.02 -2.88
CA ILE A 33 42.08 -2.12 -2.74
C ILE A 33 41.86 -0.81 -3.52
N PHE A 34 41.20 -0.89 -4.70
CA PHE A 34 40.89 0.29 -5.51
C PHE A 34 39.79 1.15 -4.82
N LEU A 35 38.76 0.55 -4.24
CA LEU A 35 37.74 1.23 -3.47
C LEU A 35 38.29 1.88 -2.20
N ASN A 36 39.18 1.22 -1.49
CA ASN A 36 39.79 1.75 -0.27
C ASN A 36 40.74 2.93 -0.58
N ARG A 37 41.45 2.88 -1.72
CA ARG A 37 42.33 3.97 -2.18
C ARG A 37 41.51 5.18 -2.67
N PHE A 38 40.36 4.96 -3.27
CA PHE A 38 39.41 6.02 -3.65
C PHE A 38 38.75 6.67 -2.43
N TYR A 39 38.41 5.87 -1.40
CA TYR A 39 37.85 6.36 -0.15
C TYR A 39 38.87 7.21 0.64
N PHE A 40 40.14 6.82 0.61
CA PHE A 40 41.21 7.57 1.29
C PHE A 40 41.52 8.90 0.62
N ILE A 41 41.49 8.95 -0.71
CA ILE A 41 41.68 10.20 -1.49
C ILE A 41 40.46 11.12 -1.31
N PHE A 42 39.24 10.56 -1.22
CA PHE A 42 38.03 11.34 -1.00
C PHE A 42 37.92 11.89 0.45
N CYS A 43 38.36 11.13 1.45
CA CYS A 43 38.41 11.61 2.84
C CYS A 43 39.50 12.67 3.06
N PHE A 44 40.68 12.54 2.42
CA PHE A 44 41.74 13.54 2.59
C PHE A 44 41.50 14.81 1.77
N GLY A 45 40.88 14.71 0.60
CA GLY A 45 40.50 15.89 -0.22
C GLY A 45 39.38 16.73 0.39
N VAL A 46 38.49 16.11 1.14
CA VAL A 46 37.39 16.82 1.81
C VAL A 46 37.84 17.50 3.10
N SER A 47 38.89 16.99 3.78
CA SER A 47 39.42 17.63 5.01
C SER A 47 40.15 18.97 4.73
N TYR A 48 40.73 19.16 3.54
CA TYR A 48 41.46 20.41 3.21
C TYR A 48 40.55 21.55 2.72
N ALA A 49 39.30 21.23 2.28
CA ALA A 49 38.32 22.21 1.79
C ALA A 49 37.38 22.75 2.87
N ILE A 50 37.42 22.20 4.10
CA ILE A 50 36.44 22.52 5.18
C ILE A 50 36.88 23.75 6.02
N SER A 51 38.11 24.29 5.83
CA SER A 51 38.59 25.33 6.76
C SER A 51 38.21 26.78 6.39
N ASN A 52 37.60 27.07 5.24
CA ASN A 52 37.33 28.46 4.85
C ASN A 52 35.99 28.78 4.21
N HIS A 53 34.91 27.98 4.46
CA HIS A 53 33.56 28.42 4.14
C HIS A 53 32.66 28.43 5.36
N PRO A 54 31.88 29.50 5.58
CA PRO A 54 30.96 29.57 6.71
C PRO A 54 29.90 28.50 6.57
N MET A 55 29.97 27.52 7.46
CA MET A 55 29.09 26.33 7.55
C MET A 55 27.62 26.64 7.89
N SER A 56 27.16 27.87 7.69
CA SER A 56 25.79 28.26 8.00
C SER A 56 24.78 28.03 6.86
N PHE A 57 25.22 27.64 5.65
CA PHE A 57 24.32 27.56 4.49
C PHE A 57 23.87 26.15 4.09
N ILE A 58 24.39 25.10 4.72
CA ILE A 58 24.06 23.70 4.29
C ILE A 58 23.00 23.06 5.20
N LEU A 59 22.61 23.67 6.32
CA LEU A 59 21.74 23.02 7.31
C LEU A 59 20.25 23.38 7.22
N SER A 60 19.78 23.99 6.14
CA SER A 60 18.35 24.28 5.97
C SER A 60 17.73 23.70 4.68
N ARG A 61 18.20 22.55 4.21
CA ARG A 61 17.28 21.68 3.48
C ARG A 61 16.34 21.09 4.54
N SER A 62 15.33 21.86 4.95
CA SER A 62 14.21 21.30 5.69
C SER A 62 13.81 20.04 4.94
N LEU A 63 13.95 18.90 5.58
CA LEU A 63 13.38 17.65 5.11
C LEU A 63 11.91 17.96 4.86
N LYS A 64 11.55 18.17 3.60
CA LYS A 64 10.15 18.42 3.21
C LYS A 64 9.39 17.18 3.64
N MET A 65 8.84 17.23 4.85
CA MET A 65 7.97 16.16 5.34
C MET A 65 6.87 15.96 4.31
N VAL A 66 6.72 14.75 3.85
CA VAL A 66 5.69 14.39 2.88
C VAL A 66 4.34 14.64 3.54
N ARG A 67 3.57 15.59 3.00
CA ARG A 67 2.23 15.90 3.49
C ARG A 67 1.25 14.85 2.96
N TYR A 68 0.42 14.35 3.85
CA TYR A 68 -0.76 13.54 3.54
C TYR A 68 -1.99 14.43 3.49
N SER A 69 -3.04 13.99 2.79
CA SER A 69 -4.30 14.77 2.68
C SER A 69 -5.10 14.78 3.97
N LEU A 70 -4.89 13.80 4.83
CA LEU A 70 -5.49 13.71 6.17
C LEU A 70 -4.40 13.39 7.19
N ASP A 71 -4.48 13.98 8.36
CA ASP A 71 -3.69 13.57 9.52
C ASP A 71 -4.57 12.68 10.40
N PRO A 72 -4.03 11.53 10.89
CA PRO A 72 -4.78 10.63 11.76
C PRO A 72 -5.02 11.27 13.13
N GLU A 73 -6.12 10.93 13.77
CA GLU A 73 -6.46 11.41 15.13
C GLU A 73 -5.36 11.04 16.13
N ASN A 74 -4.86 9.79 16.06
CA ASN A 74 -3.80 9.29 16.93
C ASN A 74 -2.52 8.95 16.10
N PRO A 75 -1.54 9.85 15.98
CA PRO A 75 -0.34 9.63 15.17
C PRO A 75 0.56 8.50 15.70
N THR A 76 0.50 8.21 17.01
CA THR A 76 1.25 7.11 17.63
C THR A 76 0.67 5.74 17.27
N LYS A 77 -0.66 5.62 17.19
CA LYS A 77 -1.39 4.38 16.84
C LYS A 77 -1.73 4.29 15.35
N SER A 78 -0.99 4.98 14.51
CA SER A 78 -1.22 4.99 13.06
C SER A 78 0.06 4.75 12.29
N CYS A 79 -0.05 4.08 11.15
CA CYS A 79 1.03 3.95 10.18
C CYS A 79 0.60 4.53 8.82
N LYS A 80 1.57 5.09 8.11
CA LYS A 80 1.36 5.77 6.83
C LYS A 80 2.14 5.05 5.74
N SER A 81 1.54 4.91 4.56
CA SER A 81 2.19 4.36 3.36
C SER A 81 1.82 5.20 2.15
N ARG A 82 2.79 5.44 1.25
CA ARG A 82 2.59 6.24 0.05
C ARG A 82 3.32 5.66 -1.15
N GLY A 83 2.62 5.64 -2.29
CA GLY A 83 3.20 5.32 -3.60
C GLY A 83 3.07 6.48 -4.56
N SER A 84 4.16 6.89 -5.20
CA SER A 84 4.18 8.00 -6.15
C SER A 84 4.41 7.51 -7.58
N ASN A 85 3.78 8.17 -8.56
CA ASN A 85 3.95 7.92 -10.00
C ASN A 85 3.74 6.45 -10.42
N LEU A 86 2.74 5.79 -9.82
CA LEU A 86 2.45 4.38 -10.09
C LEU A 86 1.87 4.20 -11.49
N ARG A 87 2.45 3.28 -12.28
CA ARG A 87 2.01 2.98 -13.66
C ARG A 87 0.73 2.15 -13.71
N VAL A 88 -0.30 2.64 -13.04
CA VAL A 88 -1.64 2.01 -12.98
C VAL A 88 -2.69 3.05 -13.32
N HIS A 89 -3.76 2.62 -13.98
CA HIS A 89 -4.81 3.53 -14.42
C HIS A 89 -5.59 4.12 -13.24
N PHE A 90 -5.59 5.44 -13.14
CA PHE A 90 -6.21 6.19 -12.05
C PHE A 90 -7.66 5.77 -11.73
N LYS A 91 -8.53 5.66 -12.74
CA LYS A 91 -9.95 5.35 -12.55
C LYS A 91 -10.15 3.98 -11.87
N ASN A 92 -9.45 2.96 -12.37
CA ASN A 92 -9.55 1.61 -11.82
C ASN A 92 -9.00 1.54 -10.39
N THR A 93 -7.86 2.17 -10.16
CA THR A 93 -7.22 2.18 -8.83
C THR A 93 -8.07 2.93 -7.81
N ARG A 94 -8.69 4.04 -8.21
CA ARG A 94 -9.60 4.79 -7.32
C ARG A 94 -10.80 3.94 -6.88
N GLU A 95 -11.42 3.21 -7.79
CA GLU A 95 -12.56 2.35 -7.44
C GLU A 95 -12.12 1.18 -6.55
N THR A 96 -10.95 0.57 -6.83
CA THR A 96 -10.41 -0.50 -5.99
C THR A 96 -10.06 0.01 -4.59
N ALA A 97 -9.44 1.18 -4.48
CA ALA A 97 -9.12 1.81 -3.20
C ALA A 97 -10.38 2.12 -2.39
N GLN A 98 -11.42 2.63 -3.04
CA GLN A 98 -12.70 2.93 -2.39
C GLN A 98 -13.41 1.67 -1.87
N ALA A 99 -13.24 0.53 -2.55
CA ALA A 99 -13.81 -0.73 -2.12
C ALA A 99 -13.17 -1.28 -0.83
N ILE A 100 -11.89 -1.02 -0.59
CA ILE A 100 -11.17 -1.49 0.60
C ILE A 100 -11.16 -0.49 1.77
N LYS A 101 -11.62 0.75 1.55
CA LYS A 101 -11.69 1.76 2.62
C LYS A 101 -12.56 1.26 3.78
N GLY A 102 -12.06 1.40 5.00
CA GLY A 102 -12.75 0.95 6.22
C GLY A 102 -12.65 -0.56 6.49
N MET A 103 -11.93 -1.33 5.65
CA MET A 103 -11.73 -2.75 5.90
C MET A 103 -10.53 -2.98 6.82
N HIS A 104 -10.63 -4.05 7.60
CA HIS A 104 -9.52 -4.61 8.35
C HIS A 104 -8.45 -5.16 7.38
N ILE A 105 -7.17 -5.07 7.72
CA ILE A 105 -6.06 -5.38 6.83
C ILE A 105 -6.09 -6.82 6.30
N ARG A 106 -6.36 -7.81 7.15
CA ARG A 106 -6.49 -9.22 6.74
C ARG A 106 -7.62 -9.42 5.74
N LYS A 107 -8.78 -8.76 5.96
CA LYS A 107 -9.92 -8.82 5.06
C LYS A 107 -9.62 -8.16 3.72
N ALA A 108 -8.95 -6.99 3.74
CA ALA A 108 -8.53 -6.28 2.53
C ALA A 108 -7.55 -7.11 1.69
N ASN A 109 -6.56 -7.74 2.33
CA ASN A 109 -5.60 -8.63 1.67
C ASN A 109 -6.30 -9.84 1.00
N LYS A 110 -7.24 -10.50 1.69
CA LYS A 110 -8.02 -11.60 1.13
C LYS A 110 -8.86 -11.12 -0.06
N TYR A 111 -9.60 -10.02 0.12
CA TYR A 111 -10.43 -9.44 -0.93
C TYR A 111 -9.64 -9.10 -2.20
N LEU A 112 -8.48 -8.46 -2.09
CA LEU A 112 -7.66 -8.12 -3.25
C LEU A 112 -7.09 -9.36 -3.95
N LYS A 113 -6.74 -10.42 -3.21
CA LYS A 113 -6.34 -11.71 -3.80
C LYS A 113 -7.51 -12.35 -4.56
N ASP A 114 -8.71 -12.34 -4.00
CA ASP A 114 -9.93 -12.85 -4.64
C ASP A 114 -10.29 -12.07 -5.92
N VAL A 115 -10.06 -10.75 -5.93
CA VAL A 115 -10.22 -9.92 -7.13
C VAL A 115 -9.26 -10.33 -8.25
N MET A 116 -8.01 -10.70 -7.93
CA MET A 116 -7.04 -11.15 -8.94
C MET A 116 -7.45 -12.46 -9.60
N VAL A 117 -8.07 -13.37 -8.84
CA VAL A 117 -8.58 -14.68 -9.31
C VAL A 117 -10.00 -14.55 -9.88
N LYS A 118 -10.64 -13.38 -9.76
CA LYS A 118 -12.03 -13.10 -10.18
C LYS A 118 -13.13 -13.76 -9.34
N HIS A 119 -12.84 -14.19 -8.13
CA HIS A 119 -13.85 -14.67 -7.19
C HIS A 119 -14.74 -13.55 -6.65
N GLN A 120 -14.18 -12.35 -6.46
CA GLN A 120 -14.91 -11.15 -6.05
C GLN A 120 -14.67 -10.03 -7.05
N CYS A 121 -15.68 -9.20 -7.30
CA CYS A 121 -15.54 -8.04 -8.17
C CYS A 121 -15.36 -6.75 -7.38
N VAL A 122 -14.76 -5.74 -8.02
CA VAL A 122 -14.72 -4.38 -7.51
C VAL A 122 -15.90 -3.60 -8.07
N PRO A 123 -16.78 -3.02 -7.23
CA PRO A 123 -17.90 -2.20 -7.69
C PRO A 123 -17.38 -0.87 -8.26
N PHE A 124 -17.80 -0.53 -9.47
CA PHE A 124 -17.47 0.74 -10.12
C PHE A 124 -18.62 1.72 -9.90
N ARG A 125 -18.46 2.63 -8.96
CA ARG A 125 -19.52 3.58 -8.56
C ARG A 125 -19.42 4.91 -9.30
N ARG A 126 -18.22 5.51 -9.34
CA ARG A 126 -18.02 6.84 -9.93
C ARG A 126 -17.59 6.77 -11.40
N TYR A 127 -16.64 5.91 -11.73
CA TYR A 127 -16.07 5.78 -13.08
C TYR A 127 -16.65 4.55 -13.78
N ASN A 128 -17.95 4.50 -13.90
CA ASN A 128 -18.71 3.36 -14.40
C ASN A 128 -19.10 3.45 -15.89
N GLY A 129 -18.73 4.51 -16.59
CA GLY A 129 -19.00 4.66 -18.02
C GLY A 129 -18.36 3.56 -18.85
N GLY A 130 -19.18 2.81 -19.61
CA GLY A 130 -18.74 1.66 -20.42
C GLY A 130 -18.39 0.41 -19.61
N VAL A 131 -18.80 0.33 -18.35
CA VAL A 131 -18.63 -0.87 -17.51
C VAL A 131 -19.88 -1.76 -17.60
N GLY A 132 -19.67 -3.05 -17.87
CA GLY A 132 -20.76 -4.03 -17.90
C GLY A 132 -21.32 -4.36 -16.52
N ARG A 133 -22.53 -4.87 -16.49
CA ARG A 133 -23.17 -5.40 -15.28
C ARG A 133 -22.55 -6.76 -14.92
N CYS A 134 -22.42 -7.03 -13.63
CA CYS A 134 -21.85 -8.25 -13.09
C CYS A 134 -22.70 -8.78 -11.93
N ALA A 135 -22.96 -10.10 -11.92
CA ALA A 135 -23.74 -10.73 -10.85
C ALA A 135 -23.06 -10.59 -9.47
N GLN A 136 -21.72 -10.66 -9.41
CA GLN A 136 -20.94 -10.51 -8.17
C GLN A 136 -21.07 -9.10 -7.55
N ALA A 137 -21.43 -8.07 -8.34
CA ALA A 137 -21.57 -6.71 -7.85
C ALA A 137 -22.76 -6.55 -6.88
N LYS A 138 -23.73 -7.48 -6.91
CA LYS A 138 -24.84 -7.51 -5.95
C LYS A 138 -24.39 -7.61 -4.49
N GLN A 139 -23.24 -8.24 -4.21
CA GLN A 139 -22.66 -8.31 -2.86
C GLN A 139 -22.27 -6.94 -2.28
N HIS A 140 -22.11 -5.94 -3.14
CA HIS A 140 -21.76 -4.57 -2.80
C HIS A 140 -22.92 -3.59 -3.04
N ASP A 141 -24.16 -4.08 -3.16
CA ASP A 141 -25.37 -3.29 -3.46
C ASP A 141 -25.20 -2.44 -4.74
N TRP A 142 -24.53 -3.02 -5.76
CA TRP A 142 -24.28 -2.37 -7.03
C TRP A 142 -24.48 -3.33 -8.21
N THR A 143 -24.57 -2.77 -9.42
CA THR A 143 -24.82 -3.57 -10.63
C THR A 143 -23.57 -3.72 -11.52
N GLN A 144 -22.67 -2.74 -11.51
CA GLN A 144 -21.53 -2.67 -12.39
C GLN A 144 -20.23 -2.95 -11.63
N GLY A 145 -19.37 -3.79 -12.19
CA GLY A 145 -18.10 -4.12 -11.57
C GLY A 145 -17.10 -4.70 -12.56
N ARG A 146 -15.84 -4.66 -12.19
CA ARG A 146 -14.70 -5.23 -12.94
C ARG A 146 -13.71 -5.87 -11.98
N TRP A 147 -12.72 -6.55 -12.54
CA TRP A 147 -11.62 -7.21 -11.83
C TRP A 147 -10.27 -6.57 -12.23
N PRO A 148 -9.92 -5.41 -11.69
CA PRO A 148 -8.70 -4.70 -12.07
C PRO A 148 -7.47 -5.34 -11.43
N LYS A 149 -6.96 -6.44 -12.02
CA LYS A 149 -5.83 -7.24 -11.49
C LYS A 149 -4.62 -6.37 -11.14
N LYS A 150 -4.16 -5.54 -12.07
CA LYS A 150 -2.99 -4.68 -11.87
C LYS A 150 -3.18 -3.68 -10.72
N SER A 151 -4.38 -3.09 -10.58
CA SER A 151 -4.66 -2.17 -9.47
C SER A 151 -4.68 -2.88 -8.12
N ALA A 152 -5.23 -4.10 -8.07
CA ALA A 152 -5.23 -4.93 -6.86
C ALA A 152 -3.81 -5.31 -6.43
N GLU A 153 -2.95 -5.69 -7.38
CA GLU A 153 -1.55 -6.02 -7.15
C GLU A 153 -0.77 -4.86 -6.52
N PHE A 154 -0.88 -3.66 -7.09
CA PHE A 154 -0.22 -2.47 -6.54
C PHE A 154 -0.73 -2.10 -5.14
N LEU A 155 -2.03 -2.25 -4.89
CA LEU A 155 -2.58 -2.03 -3.54
C LEU A 155 -2.12 -3.08 -2.54
N LEU A 156 -1.94 -4.34 -2.93
CA LEU A 156 -1.33 -5.36 -2.08
C LEU A 156 0.12 -5.01 -1.71
N HIS A 157 0.91 -4.49 -2.65
CA HIS A 157 2.27 -4.01 -2.36
C HIS A 157 2.25 -2.84 -1.37
N MET A 158 1.28 -1.93 -1.52
CA MET A 158 1.12 -0.80 -0.60
C MET A 158 0.70 -1.24 0.81
N LEU A 159 -0.18 -2.24 0.92
CA LEU A 159 -0.58 -2.83 2.20
C LEU A 159 0.61 -3.51 2.88
N LYS A 160 1.41 -4.30 2.15
CA LYS A 160 2.65 -4.89 2.68
C LYS A 160 3.62 -3.84 3.23
N ASN A 161 3.81 -2.75 2.50
CA ASN A 161 4.66 -1.65 2.95
C ASN A 161 4.09 -1.00 4.23
N ALA A 162 2.76 -0.86 4.31
CA ALA A 162 2.11 -0.33 5.52
C ALA A 162 2.23 -1.28 6.72
N GLU A 163 2.14 -2.60 6.50
CA GLU A 163 2.38 -3.65 7.51
C GLU A 163 3.80 -3.52 8.08
N SER A 164 4.82 -3.48 7.22
CA SER A 164 6.21 -3.30 7.66
C SER A 164 6.44 -1.98 8.42
N ASN A 165 5.79 -0.89 8.00
CA ASN A 165 5.86 0.38 8.73
C ASN A 165 5.16 0.31 10.09
N ALA A 166 4.11 -0.51 10.24
CA ALA A 166 3.42 -0.74 11.50
C ALA A 166 4.29 -1.57 12.47
N GLU A 167 4.92 -2.63 11.98
CA GLU A 167 5.87 -3.45 12.73
C GLU A 167 7.03 -2.62 13.28
N LEU A 168 7.61 -1.72 12.47
CA LEU A 168 8.66 -0.79 12.91
C LEU A 168 8.20 0.16 14.02
N LYS A 169 6.90 0.48 14.10
CA LYS A 169 6.32 1.29 15.16
C LYS A 169 5.86 0.47 16.37
N GLY A 170 5.96 -0.86 16.33
CA GLY A 170 5.48 -1.75 17.37
C GLY A 170 3.96 -1.83 17.49
N LEU A 171 3.22 -1.55 16.39
CA LEU A 171 1.77 -1.66 16.35
C LEU A 171 1.34 -3.09 16.05
N ASP A 172 0.22 -3.52 16.63
CA ASP A 172 -0.37 -4.82 16.33
C ASP A 172 -1.02 -4.82 14.94
N VAL A 173 -0.40 -5.58 14.02
CA VAL A 173 -0.88 -5.69 12.62
C VAL A 173 -2.29 -6.26 12.54
N ASP A 174 -2.67 -7.10 13.49
CA ASP A 174 -3.97 -7.77 13.51
C ASP A 174 -5.14 -6.86 13.90
N SER A 175 -4.86 -5.73 14.54
CA SER A 175 -5.88 -4.74 14.93
C SER A 175 -6.06 -3.60 13.92
N LEU A 176 -5.18 -3.54 12.89
CA LEU A 176 -5.14 -2.43 11.95
C LEU A 176 -6.33 -2.40 10.97
N VAL A 177 -6.88 -1.22 10.80
CA VAL A 177 -7.99 -0.92 9.87
C VAL A 177 -7.54 0.19 8.90
N ILE A 178 -7.98 0.11 7.66
CA ILE A 178 -7.74 1.14 6.63
C ILE A 178 -8.69 2.32 6.90
N GLU A 179 -8.22 3.31 7.65
CA GLU A 179 -9.00 4.49 7.95
C GLU A 179 -9.12 5.41 6.73
N HIS A 180 -7.97 5.75 6.16
CA HIS A 180 -7.89 6.66 5.04
C HIS A 180 -7.12 6.05 3.88
N ILE A 181 -7.71 6.13 2.70
CA ILE A 181 -7.07 5.80 1.43
C ILE A 181 -7.51 6.79 0.37
N GLN A 182 -6.54 7.43 -0.29
CA GLN A 182 -6.80 8.38 -1.36
C GLN A 182 -5.91 8.11 -2.55
N VAL A 183 -6.50 8.26 -3.73
CA VAL A 183 -5.80 8.12 -5.02
C VAL A 183 -5.85 9.44 -5.75
N ASN A 184 -4.69 10.02 -6.00
CA ASN A 184 -4.52 11.28 -6.71
C ASN A 184 -4.01 11.04 -8.14
N LYS A 185 -4.34 11.96 -9.06
CA LYS A 185 -3.83 11.89 -10.43
C LYS A 185 -2.36 12.30 -10.46
N ALA A 186 -1.53 11.50 -11.12
CA ALA A 186 -0.15 11.87 -11.43
C ALA A 186 -0.04 12.53 -12.81
N PRO A 187 1.07 13.19 -13.13
CA PRO A 187 1.32 13.75 -14.45
C PRO A 187 1.18 12.70 -15.54
N LYS A 188 0.39 12.99 -16.57
CA LYS A 188 0.14 12.07 -17.67
C LYS A 188 1.35 12.02 -18.61
N MET A 189 1.82 10.83 -18.93
CA MET A 189 2.79 10.65 -20.01
C MET A 189 2.09 10.75 -21.35
N ARG A 190 2.60 11.62 -22.22
CA ARG A 190 2.00 11.93 -23.52
C ARG A 190 2.71 11.14 -24.61
N ARG A 191 1.92 10.42 -25.40
CA ARG A 191 2.32 9.81 -26.67
C ARG A 191 1.30 10.18 -27.74
N ARG A 192 1.63 9.99 -28.99
CA ARG A 192 0.74 10.27 -30.12
C ARG A 192 0.47 8.98 -30.89
N THR A 193 -0.71 8.88 -31.51
CA THR A 193 -1.06 7.82 -32.47
C THR A 193 -1.44 8.47 -33.78
N TYR A 194 -0.97 7.90 -34.87
CA TYR A 194 -1.34 8.33 -36.21
C TYR A 194 -2.66 7.68 -36.64
N ARG A 195 -3.53 8.45 -37.26
CA ARG A 195 -4.84 8.03 -37.75
C ARG A 195 -4.95 8.31 -39.24
N ALA A 196 -6.05 7.83 -39.86
CA ALA A 196 -6.37 8.11 -41.26
C ALA A 196 -6.43 9.61 -41.55
N HIS A 197 -6.19 10.01 -42.79
CA HIS A 197 -6.18 11.39 -43.26
C HIS A 197 -5.17 12.30 -42.54
N GLY A 198 -4.01 11.77 -42.16
CA GLY A 198 -2.95 12.55 -41.52
C GLY A 198 -3.26 13.05 -40.11
N ARG A 199 -4.36 12.60 -39.48
CA ARG A 199 -4.71 13.03 -38.12
C ARG A 199 -3.80 12.38 -37.08
N ILE A 200 -3.49 13.16 -36.05
CA ILE A 200 -2.70 12.71 -34.90
C ILE A 200 -3.57 12.84 -33.66
N ASN A 201 -3.81 11.72 -32.98
CA ASN A 201 -4.56 11.68 -31.72
C ASN A 201 -3.61 11.51 -30.53
N PRO A 202 -3.88 12.14 -29.39
CA PRO A 202 -3.13 11.92 -28.18
C PRO A 202 -3.38 10.50 -27.64
N TYR A 203 -2.30 9.80 -27.29
CA TYR A 203 -2.32 8.50 -26.62
C TYR A 203 -1.62 8.64 -25.27
N MET A 204 -2.40 8.93 -24.23
CA MET A 204 -1.86 9.29 -22.92
C MET A 204 -2.12 8.20 -21.90
N SER A 205 -1.14 7.99 -21.01
CA SER A 205 -1.32 7.18 -19.79
C SER A 205 -1.93 8.04 -18.68
N SER A 206 -2.59 7.40 -17.72
CA SER A 206 -3.19 8.07 -16.55
C SER A 206 -2.63 7.44 -15.27
N PRO A 207 -1.36 7.73 -14.90
CA PRO A 207 -0.77 7.23 -13.67
C PRO A 207 -1.41 7.88 -12.45
N CYS A 208 -1.13 7.33 -11.27
CA CYS A 208 -1.69 7.82 -10.01
C CYS A 208 -0.67 7.84 -8.88
N HIS A 209 -0.98 8.62 -7.86
CA HIS A 209 -0.38 8.59 -6.54
C HIS A 209 -1.38 7.94 -5.59
N ILE A 210 -0.91 7.10 -4.69
CA ILE A 210 -1.74 6.48 -3.66
C ILE A 210 -1.18 6.89 -2.31
N GLU A 211 -2.04 7.29 -1.41
CA GLU A 211 -1.73 7.49 0.01
C GLU A 211 -2.69 6.70 0.86
N MET A 212 -2.18 6.10 1.92
CA MET A 212 -2.92 5.21 2.80
C MET A 212 -2.49 5.45 4.25
N ILE A 213 -3.46 5.46 5.14
CA ILE A 213 -3.27 5.54 6.59
C ILE A 213 -4.02 4.36 7.21
N LEU A 214 -3.30 3.58 7.98
CA LEU A 214 -3.86 2.52 8.82
C LEU A 214 -3.83 2.98 10.25
N THR A 215 -4.89 2.69 10.98
CA THR A 215 -5.04 3.01 12.40
C THR A 215 -5.46 1.76 13.16
N GLU A 216 -5.04 1.68 14.39
CA GLU A 216 -5.52 0.67 15.30
C GLU A 216 -6.94 1.01 15.73
N LYS A 217 -7.89 0.11 15.49
CA LYS A 217 -9.27 0.31 15.88
C LYS A 217 -9.43 0.00 17.36
N GLU A 218 -9.59 1.02 18.16
CA GLU A 218 -10.02 0.86 19.55
C GLU A 218 -11.44 0.29 19.57
N GLN A 219 -11.64 -0.81 20.28
CA GLN A 219 -12.97 -1.32 20.55
C GLN A 219 -13.60 -0.39 21.60
N ILE A 220 -14.41 0.55 21.12
CA ILE A 220 -15.27 1.33 22.03
C ILE A 220 -16.28 0.33 22.59
N VAL A 221 -16.08 -0.07 23.85
CA VAL A 221 -17.09 -0.84 24.57
C VAL A 221 -18.33 0.04 24.65
N PRO A 222 -19.45 -0.33 24.02
CA PRO A 222 -20.67 0.45 24.14
C PRO A 222 -21.03 0.51 25.63
N LYS A 223 -21.32 1.71 26.13
CA LYS A 223 -21.89 1.83 27.48
C LYS A 223 -23.09 0.91 27.52
N PRO A 224 -23.25 0.08 28.60
CA PRO A 224 -24.47 -0.70 28.75
C PRO A 224 -25.61 0.29 28.66
N GLU A 225 -26.54 0.06 27.74
CA GLU A 225 -27.77 0.83 27.66
C GLU A 225 -28.38 0.67 29.03
N GLU A 226 -28.38 1.75 29.84
CA GLU A 226 -29.25 1.80 31.01
C GLU A 226 -30.64 1.46 30.47
N GLU A 227 -31.19 0.32 30.86
CA GLU A 227 -32.53 -0.03 30.53
C GLU A 227 -33.44 1.10 31.03
N VAL A 228 -33.57 2.13 30.19
CA VAL A 228 -34.60 3.11 30.36
C VAL A 228 -35.87 2.29 30.25
N SER A 229 -36.33 1.81 31.43
CA SER A 229 -37.58 1.08 31.52
C SER A 229 -38.61 1.98 30.85
N GLN A 230 -38.88 1.70 29.57
CA GLN A 230 -39.90 2.42 28.82
C GLN A 230 -41.20 2.17 29.57
N LYS A 231 -41.56 3.12 30.48
CA LYS A 231 -42.86 3.17 31.11
C LYS A 231 -43.87 3.12 29.99
N LYS A 232 -44.44 1.91 29.77
CA LYS A 232 -45.45 1.67 28.72
C LYS A 232 -46.48 2.77 28.87
N LYS A 233 -46.61 3.61 27.84
CA LYS A 233 -47.63 4.70 27.83
C LYS A 233 -48.98 4.08 28.06
N ILE A 234 -49.50 4.21 29.29
CA ILE A 234 -50.82 3.69 29.66
C ILE A 234 -51.83 4.54 28.90
N SER A 235 -52.71 3.89 28.12
CA SER A 235 -53.73 4.62 27.37
C SER A 235 -54.62 5.42 28.32
N GLN A 236 -55.02 6.62 27.92
CA GLN A 236 -55.84 7.53 28.72
C GLN A 236 -57.14 6.87 29.25
N LYS A 237 -57.72 5.92 28.47
CA LYS A 237 -58.90 5.10 28.91
C LYS A 237 -58.56 4.23 30.13
N LYS A 238 -57.36 3.63 30.15
CA LYS A 238 -56.92 2.78 31.26
C LYS A 238 -56.62 3.60 32.52
N LEU A 239 -56.06 4.79 32.35
CA LEU A 239 -55.81 5.76 33.43
C LEU A 239 -57.11 6.29 34.03
N LYS A 240 -58.15 6.60 33.21
CA LYS A 240 -59.47 7.00 33.67
C LYS A 240 -60.19 5.87 34.47
N LYS A 241 -60.05 4.63 34.00
CA LYS A 241 -60.65 3.46 34.70
C LYS A 241 -59.98 3.20 36.05
N GLN A 242 -58.63 3.34 36.12
CA GLN A 242 -57.87 3.22 37.38
C GLN A 242 -58.26 4.32 38.38
N LYS A 243 -58.46 5.57 37.91
CA LYS A 243 -58.89 6.67 38.76
C LYS A 243 -60.36 6.51 39.27
N LEU A 244 -61.26 5.87 38.52
CA LEU A 244 -62.60 5.55 38.96
C LEU A 244 -62.60 4.46 40.04
N MET A 245 -61.80 3.38 39.82
CA MET A 245 -61.70 2.29 40.83
C MET A 245 -60.92 2.70 42.09
N ALA A 246 -60.16 3.76 42.10
CA ALA A 246 -59.48 4.28 43.30
C ALA A 246 -60.34 5.30 44.08
N ARG A 247 -61.57 5.57 43.61
CA ARG A 247 -62.57 6.45 44.26
C ARG A 247 -63.69 5.71 44.92
N GLU A 248 -63.80 4.40 44.68
CA GLU A 248 -64.63 3.47 45.42
C GLU A 248 -63.83 2.90 46.61
#